data_b0af5012d563449035cb1d0651b13d35
#
_entry.id   b0af5012d563449035cb1d0651b13d35
#
_cell.length_a   1.000
_cell.length_b   1.000
_cell.length_c   1.000
_cell.angle_alpha   90.00
_cell.angle_beta   90.00
_cell.angle_gamma   90.00
#
_symmetry.space_group_name_H-M   'P 1'
#
loop_
_entity.id
_entity.type
_entity.pdbx_description
1 polymer ?
#
loop_
_entity_poly.entity_id
_entity_poly.type
_entity_poly.pdbx_seq_one_letter_code
_entity_poly.pdbx_strand_id
1 'polypeptide(L)'
;MAARLRRSARLRDARDFQRVNRSGARRASTHFVAVVAASRPPASGPRLGLAVSRRVGNAVARNRVKRRVREWFRHARPALPPENDWVVIARAGAAGLDTRATARELAELAAR
;
A
#
# COMPACT_ATOMS: atom_id res chain seq x y z
N MET A 1 11.45 -19.56 5.42
CA MET A 1 11.37 -18.17 5.88
C MET A 1 10.36 -17.40 5.06
N ALA A 2 9.53 -16.63 5.72
CA ALA A 2 8.60 -15.76 5.01
C ALA A 2 9.38 -14.65 4.30
N ALA A 3 9.16 -14.50 3.01
CA ALA A 3 9.73 -13.39 2.26
C ALA A 3 9.10 -12.08 2.72
N ARG A 4 9.86 -11.00 2.68
CA ARG A 4 9.38 -9.68 3.06
C ARG A 4 9.51 -8.73 1.88
N LEU A 5 8.66 -7.71 1.86
CA LEU A 5 8.82 -6.61 0.93
C LEU A 5 10.17 -5.94 1.18
N ARG A 6 10.99 -5.84 0.13
CA ARG A 6 12.33 -5.27 0.23
C ARG A 6 12.27 -3.83 0.70
N ARG A 7 13.31 -3.41 1.43
CA ARG A 7 13.44 -2.05 1.91
C ARG A 7 13.40 -1.03 0.78
N SER A 8 14.02 -1.35 -0.36
CA SER A 8 14.02 -0.49 -1.55
C SER A 8 12.64 -0.34 -2.19
N ALA A 9 11.71 -1.25 -1.88
CA ALA A 9 10.33 -1.20 -2.36
C ALA A 9 9.39 -0.50 -1.38
N ARG A 10 9.92 0.10 -0.32
CA ARG A 10 9.13 0.83 0.67
C ARG A 10 9.36 2.33 0.55
N LEU A 11 8.26 3.07 0.59
CA LEU A 11 8.29 4.52 0.65
C LEU A 11 8.49 4.91 2.12
N ARG A 12 9.68 5.46 2.45
CA ARG A 12 10.03 5.75 3.84
C ARG A 12 10.27 7.23 4.12
N ASP A 13 10.55 8.01 3.08
CA ASP A 13 10.77 9.44 3.23
C ASP A 13 9.41 10.15 3.34
N ALA A 14 9.25 10.98 4.36
CA ALA A 14 8.03 11.75 4.56
C ALA A 14 7.70 12.65 3.37
N ARG A 15 8.72 13.18 2.69
CA ARG A 15 8.50 14.01 1.50
C ARG A 15 7.88 13.23 0.35
N ASP A 16 8.34 11.98 0.13
CA ASP A 16 7.75 11.11 -0.89
C ASP A 16 6.31 10.78 -0.56
N PHE A 17 6.05 10.48 0.71
CA PHE A 17 4.68 10.20 1.19
C PHE A 17 3.76 11.39 0.92
N GLN A 18 4.20 12.60 1.28
CA GLN A 18 3.42 13.83 1.08
C GLN A 18 3.22 14.12 -0.40
N ARG A 19 4.26 13.93 -1.22
CA ARG A 19 4.19 14.14 -2.66
C ARG A 19 3.12 13.24 -3.29
N VAL A 20 3.13 11.95 -2.96
CA VAL A 20 2.15 11.00 -3.48
C VAL A 20 0.75 11.39 -3.03
N ASN A 21 0.57 11.70 -1.75
CA ASN A 21 -0.74 12.10 -1.23
C ASN A 21 -1.28 13.36 -1.88
N ARG A 22 -0.41 14.31 -2.19
CA ARG A 22 -0.84 15.60 -2.75
C ARG A 22 -1.16 15.53 -4.23
N SER A 23 -0.32 14.85 -5.01
CA SER A 23 -0.41 14.88 -6.47
C SER A 23 -0.88 13.57 -7.11
N GLY A 24 -1.03 12.51 -6.32
CA GLY A 24 -1.40 11.20 -6.84
C GLY A 24 -2.87 11.07 -7.19
N ALA A 25 -3.16 10.14 -8.08
CA ALA A 25 -4.53 9.77 -8.41
C ALA A 25 -5.07 8.87 -7.31
N ARG A 26 -6.27 9.19 -6.80
CA ARG A 26 -6.90 8.45 -5.71
C ARG A 26 -7.91 7.45 -6.25
N ARG A 27 -7.88 6.25 -5.68
CA ARG A 27 -8.86 5.19 -5.94
C ARG A 27 -9.33 4.66 -4.59
N ALA A 28 -10.63 4.57 -4.40
CA ALA A 28 -11.19 4.16 -3.11
C ALA A 28 -12.01 2.87 -3.25
N SER A 29 -11.90 2.03 -2.24
CA SER A 29 -12.74 0.85 -2.07
C SER A 29 -13.35 0.89 -0.67
N THR A 30 -14.06 -0.16 -0.28
CA THR A 30 -14.72 -0.22 1.03
C THR A 30 -13.74 -0.03 2.18
N HIS A 31 -12.56 -0.67 2.11
CA HIS A 31 -11.62 -0.72 3.23
C HIS A 31 -10.29 -0.02 2.98
N PHE A 32 -10.04 0.42 1.75
CA PHE A 32 -8.76 1.01 1.39
C PHE A 32 -8.90 2.19 0.45
N VAL A 33 -7.93 3.09 0.51
CA VAL A 33 -7.71 4.11 -0.50
C VAL A 33 -6.29 3.92 -1.02
N ALA A 34 -6.12 3.83 -2.33
CA ALA A 34 -4.81 3.82 -2.95
C ALA A 34 -4.56 5.15 -3.66
N VAL A 35 -3.42 5.75 -3.37
CA VAL A 35 -2.98 6.98 -4.04
C VAL A 35 -1.74 6.63 -4.84
N VAL A 36 -1.75 6.91 -6.14
CA VAL A 36 -0.68 6.49 -7.05
C VAL A 36 -0.12 7.71 -7.76
N ALA A 37 1.18 7.87 -7.73
CA ALA A 37 1.88 8.98 -8.39
C ALA A 37 3.17 8.49 -9.02
N ALA A 38 3.67 9.21 -10.03
CA ALA A 38 4.94 8.89 -10.65
C ALA A 38 6.08 8.98 -9.63
N SER A 39 7.00 8.02 -9.69
CA SER A 39 8.19 8.01 -8.85
C SER A 39 9.16 9.09 -9.28
N ARG A 40 9.98 9.57 -8.33
CA ARG A 40 11.14 10.40 -8.65
C ARG A 40 12.32 9.48 -8.98
N PRO A 41 13.08 9.78 -10.05
CA PRO A 41 14.30 9.03 -10.34
C PRO A 41 15.38 9.23 -9.26
N PRO A 42 16.25 8.23 -8.99
CA PRO A 42 16.19 6.90 -9.59
C PRO A 42 15.17 6.02 -8.87
N ALA A 43 14.38 5.29 -9.62
CA ALA A 43 13.39 4.37 -9.06
C ALA A 43 13.70 2.95 -9.56
N SER A 44 13.71 1.99 -8.64
CA SER A 44 13.96 0.58 -8.95
C SER A 44 12.67 -0.23 -8.88
N GLY A 45 11.61 0.30 -9.46
CA GLY A 45 10.30 -0.32 -9.47
C GLY A 45 9.33 0.36 -8.50
N PRO A 46 8.09 -0.13 -8.44
CA PRO A 46 7.06 0.49 -7.59
C PRO A 46 7.41 0.40 -6.11
N ARG A 47 7.10 1.47 -5.38
CA ARG A 47 7.34 1.55 -3.94
C ARG A 47 6.02 1.75 -3.21
N LEU A 48 5.94 1.22 -1.99
CA LEU A 48 4.73 1.24 -1.17
C LEU A 48 4.94 2.01 0.12
N GLY A 49 4.07 2.99 0.36
CA GLY A 49 3.87 3.62 1.66
C GLY A 49 2.55 3.21 2.26
N LEU A 50 2.47 3.14 3.57
CA LEU A 50 1.27 2.71 4.28
C LEU A 50 0.86 3.74 5.32
N ALA A 51 -0.46 4.00 5.39
CA ALA A 51 -1.06 4.79 6.44
C ALA A 51 -2.17 3.99 7.10
N VAL A 52 -1.96 3.61 8.36
CA VAL A 52 -2.92 2.84 9.13
C VAL A 52 -3.13 3.55 10.47
N SER A 53 -4.25 4.26 10.58
CA SER A 53 -4.54 5.07 11.76
C SER A 53 -5.16 4.23 12.90
N ARG A 54 -5.28 4.87 14.05
CA ARG A 54 -5.90 4.25 15.23
C ARG A 54 -7.36 3.86 15.01
N ARG A 55 -8.02 4.44 14.02
CA ARG A 55 -9.41 4.07 13.65
C ARG A 55 -9.52 2.64 13.18
N VAL A 56 -8.44 2.08 12.64
CA VAL A 56 -8.41 0.68 12.18
C VAL A 56 -8.39 -0.28 13.36
N GLY A 57 -7.72 0.10 14.45
CA GLY A 57 -7.66 -0.71 15.65
C GLY A 57 -6.41 -0.43 16.48
N ASN A 58 -6.13 -1.32 17.42
CA ASN A 58 -4.95 -1.23 18.27
C ASN A 58 -3.68 -1.57 17.48
N ALA A 59 -2.52 -1.49 18.15
CA ALA A 59 -1.23 -1.72 17.49
C ALA A 59 -1.14 -3.10 16.84
N VAL A 60 -1.67 -4.13 17.49
CA VAL A 60 -1.66 -5.50 16.94
C VAL A 60 -2.48 -5.57 15.66
N ALA A 61 -3.70 -5.01 15.68
CA ALA A 61 -4.56 -4.98 14.51
C ALA A 61 -3.94 -4.17 13.36
N ARG A 62 -3.37 -3.01 13.67
CA ARG A 62 -2.71 -2.16 12.66
C ARG A 62 -1.52 -2.87 12.02
N ASN A 63 -0.69 -3.53 12.83
CA ASN A 63 0.46 -4.27 12.32
C ASN A 63 0.04 -5.43 11.41
N ARG A 64 -1.07 -6.08 11.76
CA ARG A 64 -1.64 -7.16 10.94
C ARG A 64 -2.08 -6.63 9.57
N VAL A 65 -2.77 -5.50 9.54
CA VAL A 65 -3.18 -4.86 8.28
C VAL A 65 -1.96 -4.49 7.44
N LYS A 66 -0.96 -3.85 8.04
CA LYS A 66 0.28 -3.47 7.35
C LYS A 66 0.95 -4.68 6.71
N ARG A 67 1.06 -5.79 7.46
CA ARG A 67 1.69 -7.02 6.97
C ARG A 67 0.94 -7.59 5.76
N ARG A 68 -0.40 -7.60 5.83
CA ARG A 68 -1.23 -8.12 4.74
C ARG A 68 -1.12 -7.27 3.48
N VAL A 69 -1.08 -5.95 3.62
CA VAL A 69 -0.92 -5.03 2.49
C VAL A 69 0.47 -5.20 1.87
N ARG A 70 1.52 -5.28 2.69
CA ARG A 70 2.89 -5.49 2.19
C ARG A 70 3.02 -6.82 1.46
N GLU A 71 2.37 -7.86 1.96
CA GLU A 71 2.39 -9.17 1.31
C GLU A 71 1.71 -9.12 -0.05
N TRP A 72 0.56 -8.48 -0.15
CA TRP A 72 -0.09 -8.25 -1.43
C TRP A 72 0.83 -7.50 -2.38
N PHE A 73 1.43 -6.40 -1.92
CA PHE A 73 2.28 -5.57 -2.77
C PHE A 73 3.50 -6.34 -3.27
N ARG A 74 4.11 -7.13 -2.41
CA ARG A 74 5.26 -7.96 -2.76
C ARG A 74 4.94 -8.89 -3.94
N HIS A 75 3.77 -9.51 -3.90
CA HIS A 75 3.33 -10.41 -4.98
C HIS A 75 2.90 -9.65 -6.23
N ALA A 76 2.23 -8.53 -6.07
CA ALA A 76 1.70 -7.76 -7.19
C ALA A 76 2.78 -6.94 -7.92
N ARG A 77 3.86 -6.61 -7.21
CA ARG A 77 4.89 -5.66 -7.66
C ARG A 77 5.42 -5.92 -9.07
N PRO A 78 5.73 -7.17 -9.47
CA PRO A 78 6.24 -7.42 -10.83
C PRO A 78 5.27 -7.05 -11.96
N ALA A 79 3.97 -7.01 -11.67
CA ALA A 79 2.93 -6.68 -12.64
C ALA A 79 2.48 -5.23 -12.57
N LEU A 80 2.93 -4.48 -11.56
CA LEU A 80 2.57 -3.06 -11.42
C LEU A 80 3.48 -2.19 -12.28
N PRO A 81 2.98 -1.02 -12.75
CA PRO A 81 3.82 -0.09 -13.49
C PRO A 81 5.07 0.29 -12.69
N PRO A 82 6.27 0.10 -13.26
CA PRO A 82 7.52 0.25 -12.48
C PRO A 82 7.85 1.68 -12.07
N GLU A 83 7.24 2.66 -12.72
CA GLU A 83 7.52 4.08 -12.46
C GLU A 83 6.59 4.74 -11.46
N ASN A 84 5.78 3.95 -10.75
CA ASN A 84 4.80 4.52 -9.81
C ASN A 84 5.16 4.25 -8.36
N ASP A 85 4.85 5.23 -7.52
CA ASP A 85 4.82 5.10 -6.06
C ASP A 85 3.37 4.99 -5.60
N TRP A 86 3.16 4.16 -4.59
CA TRP A 86 1.83 3.87 -4.04
C TRP A 86 1.77 4.25 -2.57
N VAL A 87 0.70 4.91 -2.17
CA VAL A 87 0.35 5.05 -0.75
C VAL A 87 -1.00 4.38 -0.56
N VAL A 88 -1.03 3.38 0.31
CA VAL A 88 -2.27 2.67 0.65
C VAL A 88 -2.70 3.11 2.05
N ILE A 89 -3.91 3.64 2.13
CA ILE A 89 -4.51 4.11 3.38
C ILE A 89 -5.58 3.10 3.77
N ALA A 90 -5.45 2.53 4.97
CA ALA A 90 -6.45 1.61 5.49
C ALA A 90 -7.59 2.39 6.15
N ARG A 91 -8.82 1.98 5.86
CA ARG A 91 -10.03 2.56 6.44
C ARG A 91 -10.52 1.69 7.59
N ALA A 92 -11.42 2.22 8.38
CA ALA A 92 -12.06 1.46 9.46
C ALA A 92 -12.66 0.16 8.87
N GLY A 93 -12.51 -0.93 9.60
CA GLY A 93 -12.98 -2.24 9.14
C GLY A 93 -11.93 -3.08 8.42
N ALA A 94 -10.82 -2.48 7.98
CA ALA A 94 -9.76 -3.21 7.25
C ALA A 94 -9.17 -4.36 8.08
N ALA A 95 -9.09 -4.21 9.40
CA ALA A 95 -8.56 -5.24 10.29
C ALA A 95 -9.40 -6.52 10.31
N GLY A 96 -10.68 -6.42 9.93
CA GLY A 96 -11.58 -7.57 9.85
C GLY A 96 -11.40 -8.44 8.61
N LEU A 97 -10.65 -7.96 7.62
CA LEU A 97 -10.36 -8.73 6.42
C LEU A 97 -9.22 -9.72 6.67
N ASP A 98 -9.36 -10.93 6.15
CA ASP A 98 -8.24 -11.87 6.14
C ASP A 98 -7.26 -11.52 5.01
N THR A 99 -6.18 -12.30 4.91
CA THR A 99 -5.14 -12.06 3.91
C THR A 99 -5.69 -12.13 2.48
N ARG A 100 -6.55 -13.11 2.20
CA ARG A 100 -7.12 -13.30 0.86
C ARG A 100 -8.07 -12.17 0.48
N ALA A 101 -8.94 -11.76 1.39
CA ALA A 101 -9.89 -10.67 1.16
C ALA A 101 -9.17 -9.34 0.96
N THR A 102 -8.13 -9.09 1.75
CA THR A 102 -7.28 -7.91 1.61
C THR A 102 -6.64 -7.87 0.22
N ALA A 103 -6.02 -8.97 -0.19
CA ALA A 103 -5.35 -9.06 -1.49
C ALA A 103 -6.34 -8.87 -2.64
N ARG A 104 -7.53 -9.45 -2.55
CA ARG A 104 -8.56 -9.33 -3.58
C ARG A 104 -9.01 -7.87 -3.73
N GLU A 105 -9.30 -7.21 -2.64
CA GLU A 105 -9.77 -5.82 -2.68
C GLU A 105 -8.69 -4.89 -3.25
N LEU A 106 -7.44 -5.07 -2.84
CA LEU A 106 -6.33 -4.27 -3.34
C LEU A 106 -6.02 -4.55 -4.81
N ALA A 107 -6.15 -5.80 -5.25
CA ALA A 107 -5.95 -6.16 -6.65
C ALA A 107 -7.00 -5.49 -7.55
N GLU A 108 -8.27 -5.47 -7.12
CA GLU A 108 -9.33 -4.77 -7.83
C GLU A 108 -9.06 -3.27 -7.89
N LEU A 109 -8.60 -2.70 -6.78
CA LEU A 109 -8.28 -1.29 -6.70
C LEU A 109 -7.11 -0.93 -7.62
N ALA A 110 -6.10 -1.78 -7.69
CA ALA A 110 -4.93 -1.57 -8.54
C ALA A 110 -5.26 -1.70 -10.03
N ALA A 111 -6.27 -2.48 -10.38
CA ALA A 111 -6.68 -2.73 -11.76
C ALA A 111 -7.50 -1.59 -12.38
N ARG A 112 -7.94 -0.64 -11.60
CA ARG A 112 -8.75 0.49 -12.09
C ARG A 112 -7.97 1.49 -12.89
#